data_df070aebb9ba3ba71f69e859f3619259
#
_entry.id   df070aebb9ba3ba71f69e859f3619259
#
_cell.length_a   1.000
_cell.length_b   1.000
_cell.length_c   1.000
_cell.angle_alpha   90.00
_cell.angle_beta   90.00
_cell.angle_gamma   90.00
#
_symmetry.space_group_name_H-M   'P 1'
#
loop_
_entity.id
_entity.type
_entity.pdbx_description
1 polymer ?
#
loop_
_entity_poly.entity_id
_entity_poly.type
_entity_poly.pdbx_seq_one_letter_code
_entity_poly.pdbx_strand_id
1 'polypeptide(L)'
;MATDINRTPSIALPGEVSSEILQKTQESSAVMSLAQPIKLPGLGVTIPVITGDPEAAWVAETAKKPVKRGTLDTKIMQPYTLAVIVPFSNQFRRDVPALYKQLVSRLPLALAQKFDATVFGGVTAPGSNFDTLKSCTAQEIGTDAYAGLVAADADIAEHNGILNGWVLS
;
A
#
# COMPACT_ATOMS: atom_id res chain seq x y z
N MET A 1 -17.50 30.83 -4.02
CA MET A 1 -17.84 31.18 -2.62
C MET A 1 -17.58 29.94 -1.80
N ALA A 2 -16.57 29.97 -0.93
CA ALA A 2 -16.33 28.88 0.02
C ALA A 2 -17.44 28.93 1.08
N THR A 3 -18.27 27.92 1.14
CA THR A 3 -19.25 27.74 2.22
C THR A 3 -18.47 27.47 3.50
N ASP A 4 -18.50 28.41 4.41
CA ASP A 4 -17.95 28.29 5.77
C ASP A 4 -18.72 27.15 6.47
N ILE A 5 -18.09 25.98 6.55
CA ILE A 5 -18.65 24.84 7.26
C ILE A 5 -18.47 25.16 8.75
N ASN A 6 -19.53 25.68 9.36
CA ASN A 6 -19.60 25.95 10.78
C ASN A 6 -19.11 24.69 11.55
N ARG A 7 -18.01 24.81 12.30
CA ARG A 7 -17.38 23.71 13.04
C ARG A 7 -18.35 23.22 14.12
N THR A 8 -19.19 22.29 13.74
CA THR A 8 -19.94 21.49 14.71
C THR A 8 -18.95 20.67 15.52
N PRO A 9 -19.10 20.54 16.83
CA PRO A 9 -18.18 19.77 17.67
C PRO A 9 -18.00 18.38 17.06
N SER A 10 -16.75 17.98 16.83
CA SER A 10 -16.41 16.67 16.30
C SER A 10 -16.94 15.59 17.25
N ILE A 11 -17.75 14.69 16.74
CA ILE A 11 -18.17 13.50 17.48
C ILE A 11 -16.98 12.56 17.44
N ALA A 12 -16.36 12.28 18.59
CA ALA A 12 -15.35 11.26 18.72
C ALA A 12 -15.99 9.88 18.48
N LEU A 13 -15.45 9.14 17.53
CA LEU A 13 -15.88 7.76 17.28
C LEU A 13 -15.43 6.86 18.45
N PRO A 14 -16.30 6.00 18.98
CA PRO A 14 -15.89 4.97 19.94
C PRO A 14 -14.75 4.12 19.35
N GLY A 15 -13.81 3.68 20.19
CA GLY A 15 -12.65 2.91 19.77
C GLY A 15 -13.02 1.59 19.05
N GLU A 16 -14.11 0.95 19.48
CA GLU A 16 -14.64 -0.27 18.85
C GLU A 16 -15.08 -0.02 17.39
N VAL A 17 -15.81 1.07 17.14
CA VAL A 17 -16.25 1.46 15.79
C VAL A 17 -15.05 1.81 14.91
N SER A 18 -14.05 2.48 15.46
CA SER A 18 -12.83 2.83 14.74
C SER A 18 -12.03 1.58 14.34
N SER A 19 -11.88 0.62 15.25
CA SER A 19 -11.18 -0.64 14.96
C SER A 19 -11.91 -1.49 13.92
N GLU A 20 -13.24 -1.55 13.96
CA GLU A 20 -14.04 -2.26 12.96
C GLU A 20 -13.92 -1.63 11.57
N ILE A 21 -13.91 -0.29 11.47
CA ILE A 21 -13.68 0.42 10.21
C ILE A 21 -12.30 0.08 9.65
N LEU A 22 -11.24 0.09 10.47
CA LEU A 22 -9.88 -0.24 10.04
C LEU A 22 -9.77 -1.69 9.57
N GLN A 23 -10.34 -2.64 10.30
CA GLN A 23 -10.35 -4.05 9.91
C GLN A 23 -11.04 -4.25 8.56
N LYS A 24 -12.24 -3.70 8.38
CA LYS A 24 -12.97 -3.78 7.11
C LYS A 24 -12.26 -3.08 5.96
N THR A 25 -11.51 -2.01 6.24
CA THR A 25 -10.67 -1.35 5.24
C THR A 25 -9.54 -2.28 4.77
N GLN A 26 -8.88 -2.98 5.69
CA GLN A 26 -7.85 -3.95 5.36
C GLN A 26 -8.40 -5.13 4.53
N GLU A 27 -9.58 -5.64 4.89
CA GLU A 27 -10.25 -6.72 4.15
C GLU A 27 -10.71 -6.29 2.75
N SER A 28 -11.06 -5.01 2.57
CA SER A 28 -11.56 -4.47 1.30
C SER A 28 -10.46 -4.00 0.35
N SER A 29 -9.26 -3.77 0.84
CA SER A 29 -8.11 -3.32 0.04
C SER A 29 -7.35 -4.51 -0.54
N ALA A 30 -7.20 -4.54 -1.85
CA ALA A 30 -6.40 -5.57 -2.53
C ALA A 30 -4.92 -5.49 -2.12
N VAL A 31 -4.37 -4.28 -2.02
CA VAL A 31 -2.98 -4.07 -1.61
C VAL A 31 -2.75 -4.52 -0.17
N MET A 32 -3.62 -4.10 0.77
CA MET A 32 -3.45 -4.46 2.19
C MET A 32 -3.64 -5.94 2.47
N SER A 33 -4.38 -6.66 1.63
CA SER A 33 -4.57 -8.11 1.77
C SER A 33 -3.38 -8.93 1.29
N LEU A 34 -2.63 -8.43 0.31
CA LEU A 34 -1.49 -9.14 -0.29
C LEU A 34 -0.13 -8.66 0.25
N ALA A 35 -0.03 -7.39 0.63
CA ALA A 35 1.20 -6.80 1.13
C ALA A 35 1.48 -7.18 2.60
N GLN A 36 2.75 -7.36 2.92
CA GLN A 36 3.17 -7.60 4.30
C GLN A 36 3.14 -6.29 5.11
N PRO A 37 2.33 -6.18 6.17
CA PRO A 37 2.26 -4.98 6.97
C PRO A 37 3.50 -4.82 7.86
N ILE A 38 4.06 -3.61 7.87
CA ILE A 38 5.17 -3.22 8.75
C ILE A 38 4.70 -2.12 9.69
N LYS A 39 4.96 -2.26 11.00
CA LYS A 39 4.68 -1.21 11.97
C LYS A 39 5.72 -0.11 11.87
N LEU A 40 5.28 1.10 11.55
CA LEU A 40 6.13 2.29 11.52
C LEU A 40 6.05 3.03 12.86
N PRO A 41 7.20 3.46 13.44
CA PRO A 41 7.21 4.43 14.52
C PRO A 41 6.67 5.78 14.00
N GLY A 42 6.05 6.58 14.88
CA GLY A 42 5.30 7.78 14.51
C GLY A 42 6.04 8.87 13.71
N LEU A 43 7.36 8.87 13.72
CA LEU A 43 8.21 9.81 12.96
C LEU A 43 8.73 9.26 11.64
N GLY A 44 8.39 8.00 11.30
CA GLY A 44 8.98 7.30 10.16
C GLY A 44 10.28 6.58 10.52
N VAL A 45 10.78 5.80 9.58
CA VAL A 45 12.00 4.99 9.75
C VAL A 45 12.80 4.98 8.44
N THR A 46 14.11 5.00 8.54
CA THR A 46 15.02 4.74 7.42
C THR A 46 15.37 3.27 7.42
N ILE A 47 15.02 2.56 6.35
CA ILE A 47 15.30 1.13 6.20
C ILE A 47 16.44 0.96 5.22
N PRO A 48 17.52 0.23 5.58
CA PRO A 48 18.54 -0.16 4.63
C PRO A 48 17.98 -1.21 3.68
N VAL A 49 18.16 -1.01 2.38
CA VAL A 49 17.74 -1.93 1.32
C VAL A 49 19.00 -2.46 0.64
N ILE A 50 19.10 -3.77 0.49
CA ILE A 50 20.17 -4.39 -0.27
C ILE A 50 19.82 -4.23 -1.76
N THR A 51 20.64 -3.48 -2.49
CA THR A 51 20.42 -3.22 -3.93
C THR A 51 21.29 -4.09 -4.83
N GLY A 52 22.25 -4.81 -4.26
CA GLY A 52 23.08 -5.75 -5.00
C GLY A 52 23.60 -6.86 -4.10
N ASP A 53 23.32 -8.09 -4.49
CA ASP A 53 23.80 -9.27 -3.78
C ASP A 53 25.28 -9.54 -4.08
N PRO A 54 26.04 -10.05 -3.10
CA PRO A 54 27.40 -10.50 -3.33
C PRO A 54 27.39 -11.74 -4.24
N GLU A 55 28.11 -11.71 -5.34
CA GLU A 55 28.29 -12.87 -6.20
C GLU A 55 29.33 -13.84 -5.65
N ALA A 56 28.98 -15.13 -5.56
CA ALA A 56 29.90 -16.20 -5.29
C ALA A 56 30.54 -16.72 -6.60
N ALA A 57 31.84 -16.98 -6.58
CA ALA A 57 32.55 -17.53 -7.72
C ALA A 57 33.39 -18.75 -7.30
N TRP A 58 33.42 -19.76 -8.17
CA TRP A 58 34.33 -20.89 -8.00
C TRP A 58 35.78 -20.46 -8.32
N VAL A 59 36.71 -20.71 -7.41
CA VAL A 59 38.08 -20.28 -7.55
C VAL A 59 39.02 -21.48 -7.40
N ALA A 60 39.97 -21.65 -8.31
CA ALA A 60 40.99 -22.66 -8.21
C ALA A 60 41.94 -22.38 -7.00
N GLU A 61 42.57 -23.40 -6.47
CA GLU A 61 43.33 -23.38 -5.22
C GLU A 61 44.39 -22.25 -5.13
N THR A 62 44.97 -21.84 -6.25
CA THR A 62 46.00 -20.81 -6.33
C THR A 62 45.54 -19.50 -6.99
N ALA A 63 44.29 -19.38 -7.40
CA ALA A 63 43.77 -18.22 -8.08
C ALA A 63 43.37 -17.07 -7.12
N LYS A 64 43.50 -15.84 -7.60
CA LYS A 64 43.05 -14.65 -6.84
C LYS A 64 41.54 -14.69 -6.63
N LYS A 65 41.09 -14.64 -5.38
CA LYS A 65 39.68 -14.63 -5.01
C LYS A 65 39.06 -13.30 -5.41
N PRO A 66 37.97 -13.27 -6.20
CA PRO A 66 37.27 -12.05 -6.52
C PRO A 66 36.57 -11.52 -5.27
N VAL A 67 36.71 -10.22 -5.00
CA VAL A 67 36.01 -9.54 -3.93
C VAL A 67 34.92 -8.69 -4.58
N LYS A 68 33.67 -9.10 -4.45
CA LYS A 68 32.51 -8.28 -4.81
C LYS A 68 31.82 -7.80 -3.52
N ARG A 69 31.57 -6.50 -3.45
CA ARG A 69 30.86 -5.88 -2.32
C ARG A 69 29.39 -5.77 -2.68
N GLY A 70 28.50 -6.21 -1.79
CA GLY A 70 27.10 -5.88 -1.88
C GLY A 70 26.88 -4.36 -1.78
N THR A 71 25.92 -3.83 -2.50
CA THR A 71 25.53 -2.42 -2.42
C THR A 71 24.31 -2.28 -1.52
N LEU A 72 24.34 -1.28 -0.64
CA LEU A 72 23.25 -0.92 0.25
C LEU A 72 22.74 0.46 -0.14
N ASP A 73 21.46 0.60 -0.19
CA ASP A 73 20.77 1.88 -0.30
C ASP A 73 19.86 2.09 0.91
N THR A 74 19.33 3.29 1.09
CA THR A 74 18.45 3.62 2.20
C THR A 74 17.12 4.13 1.70
N LYS A 75 16.02 3.53 2.17
CA LYS A 75 14.68 3.98 1.90
C LYS A 75 14.05 4.63 3.13
N ILE A 76 13.53 5.84 2.96
CA ILE A 76 12.84 6.55 4.03
C ILE A 76 11.35 6.24 3.94
N MET A 77 10.80 5.63 4.98
CA MET A 77 9.37 5.39 5.11
C MET A 77 8.77 6.47 6.02
N GLN A 78 7.85 7.25 5.47
CA GLN A 78 7.14 8.32 6.18
C GLN A 78 5.66 7.99 6.31
N PRO A 79 5.02 8.34 7.45
CA PRO A 79 3.58 8.20 7.60
C PRO A 79 2.85 9.28 6.80
N TYR A 80 1.77 8.88 6.12
CA TYR A 80 0.85 9.76 5.44
C TYR A 80 -0.55 9.60 6.00
N THR A 81 -1.30 10.69 6.09
CA THR A 81 -2.66 10.67 6.62
C THR A 81 -3.68 10.59 5.48
N LEU A 82 -4.47 9.53 5.47
CA LEU A 82 -5.64 9.44 4.63
C LEU A 82 -6.87 9.84 5.45
N ALA A 83 -7.58 10.87 5.03
CA ALA A 83 -8.73 11.40 5.73
C ALA A 83 -9.97 11.46 4.83
N VAL A 84 -11.13 11.28 5.43
CA VAL A 84 -12.43 11.47 4.79
C VAL A 84 -13.32 12.30 5.70
N ILE A 85 -14.05 13.26 5.12
CA ILE A 85 -15.02 14.08 5.83
C ILE A 85 -16.39 13.70 5.32
N VAL A 86 -17.26 13.23 6.22
CA VAL A 86 -18.64 12.88 5.90
C VAL A 86 -19.56 13.88 6.58
N PRO A 87 -20.20 14.79 5.83
CA PRO A 87 -21.18 15.71 6.40
C PRO A 87 -22.48 14.97 6.72
N PHE A 88 -23.03 15.19 7.91
CA PHE A 88 -24.30 14.65 8.33
C PHE A 88 -25.32 15.75 8.61
N SER A 89 -26.58 15.48 8.26
CA SER A 89 -27.72 16.31 8.64
C SER A 89 -27.96 16.22 10.16
N ASN A 90 -28.47 17.31 10.75
CA ASN A 90 -28.84 17.36 12.16
C ASN A 90 -29.89 16.30 12.57
N GLN A 91 -30.65 15.76 11.62
CA GLN A 91 -31.61 14.69 11.88
C GLN A 91 -30.94 13.37 12.28
N PHE A 92 -29.76 13.06 11.70
CA PHE A 92 -28.98 11.86 12.06
C PHE A 92 -28.38 11.89 13.47
N ARG A 93 -28.30 13.07 14.09
CA ARG A 93 -27.81 13.18 15.48
C ARG A 93 -28.77 12.58 16.50
N ARG A 94 -30.02 12.31 16.11
CA ARG A 94 -31.02 11.67 16.98
C ARG A 94 -30.91 10.15 16.99
N ASP A 95 -30.34 9.56 15.93
CA ASP A 95 -30.14 8.12 15.81
C ASP A 95 -28.65 7.79 15.60
N VAL A 96 -27.87 7.89 16.66
CA VAL A 96 -26.42 7.65 16.65
C VAL A 96 -26.07 6.21 16.25
N PRO A 97 -26.77 5.14 16.69
CA PRO A 97 -26.48 3.78 16.27
C PRO A 97 -26.64 3.54 14.76
N ALA A 98 -27.69 4.08 14.15
CA ALA A 98 -27.91 3.98 12.69
C ALA A 98 -26.80 4.71 11.91
N LEU A 99 -26.36 5.86 12.43
CA LEU A 99 -25.23 6.61 11.88
C LEU A 99 -23.95 5.77 11.88
N TYR A 100 -23.59 5.17 13.03
CA TYR A 100 -22.39 4.35 13.12
C TYR A 100 -22.45 3.15 12.18
N LYS A 101 -23.59 2.49 12.07
CA LYS A 101 -23.78 1.38 11.13
C LYS A 101 -23.54 1.79 9.67
N GLN A 102 -24.00 2.97 9.26
CA GLN A 102 -23.72 3.49 7.92
C GLN A 102 -22.25 3.85 7.72
N LEU A 103 -21.60 4.44 8.71
CA LEU A 103 -20.17 4.74 8.65
C LEU A 103 -19.34 3.47 8.48
N VAL A 104 -19.58 2.46 9.30
CA VAL A 104 -18.90 1.16 9.26
C VAL A 104 -19.10 0.43 7.92
N SER A 105 -20.19 0.68 7.21
CA SER A 105 -20.42 0.03 5.92
C SER A 105 -19.81 0.77 4.72
N ARG A 106 -19.73 2.09 4.76
CA ARG A 106 -19.32 2.90 3.60
C ARG A 106 -17.89 3.44 3.67
N LEU A 107 -17.42 3.81 4.86
CA LEU A 107 -16.08 4.38 5.01
C LEU A 107 -14.96 3.41 4.63
N PRO A 108 -15.00 2.13 5.03
CA PRO A 108 -13.93 1.18 4.69
C PRO A 108 -13.69 1.08 3.20
N LEU A 109 -14.77 0.97 2.42
CA LEU A 109 -14.67 0.86 0.97
C LEU A 109 -14.07 2.12 0.32
N ALA A 110 -14.49 3.31 0.76
CA ALA A 110 -13.95 4.57 0.24
C ALA A 110 -12.47 4.75 0.57
N LEU A 111 -12.05 4.36 1.77
CA LEU A 111 -10.64 4.41 2.20
C LEU A 111 -9.80 3.40 1.43
N ALA A 112 -10.27 2.15 1.31
CA ALA A 112 -9.60 1.09 0.56
C ALA A 112 -9.43 1.46 -0.92
N GLN A 113 -10.48 1.90 -1.59
CA GLN A 113 -10.44 2.32 -2.99
C GLN A 113 -9.45 3.47 -3.22
N LYS A 114 -9.44 4.47 -2.32
CA LYS A 114 -8.51 5.60 -2.45
C LYS A 114 -7.06 5.17 -2.23
N PHE A 115 -6.82 4.30 -1.25
CA PHE A 115 -5.50 3.75 -0.97
C PHE A 115 -4.99 2.92 -2.15
N ASP A 116 -5.78 1.95 -2.63
CA ASP A 116 -5.43 1.08 -3.74
C ASP A 116 -5.18 1.89 -5.03
N ALA A 117 -6.07 2.84 -5.36
CA ALA A 117 -5.89 3.72 -6.51
C ALA A 117 -4.59 4.54 -6.43
N THR A 118 -4.15 4.92 -5.22
CA THR A 118 -2.88 5.63 -5.05
C THR A 118 -1.69 4.70 -5.25
N VAL A 119 -1.71 3.50 -4.67
CA VAL A 119 -0.61 2.52 -4.81
C VAL A 119 -0.46 2.04 -6.25
N PHE A 120 -1.58 1.76 -6.96
CA PHE A 120 -1.55 1.40 -8.38
C PHE A 120 -1.25 2.58 -9.32
N GLY A 121 -1.08 3.79 -8.79
CA GLY A 121 -0.70 4.97 -9.57
C GLY A 121 -1.83 5.62 -10.37
N GLY A 122 -3.09 5.28 -10.08
CA GLY A 122 -4.27 5.93 -10.65
C GLY A 122 -4.52 7.34 -10.09
N VAL A 123 -3.93 7.66 -8.94
CA VAL A 123 -4.01 8.96 -8.27
C VAL A 123 -2.62 9.44 -7.88
N THR A 124 -2.42 10.75 -7.82
CA THR A 124 -1.15 11.35 -7.41
C THR A 124 -0.76 10.90 -6.00
N ALA A 125 0.50 10.48 -5.83
CA ALA A 125 1.06 10.10 -4.54
C ALA A 125 1.02 11.26 -3.52
N PRO A 126 0.83 10.98 -2.22
CA PRO A 126 0.76 12.01 -1.19
C PRO A 126 2.10 12.72 -0.91
N GLY A 127 3.21 12.16 -1.38
CA GLY A 127 4.53 12.76 -1.21
C GLY A 127 5.62 12.00 -1.95
N SER A 128 6.84 12.55 -1.95
CA SER A 128 8.00 12.04 -2.71
C SER A 128 8.52 10.68 -2.25
N ASN A 129 8.26 10.30 -0.99
CA ASN A 129 8.70 9.03 -0.43
C ASN A 129 7.58 7.95 -0.45
N PHE A 130 6.51 8.21 -1.20
CA PHE A 130 5.44 7.26 -1.43
C PHE A 130 5.62 6.64 -2.82
N ASP A 131 6.13 5.42 -2.88
CA ASP A 131 6.29 4.71 -4.14
C ASP A 131 4.95 4.15 -4.62
N THR A 132 4.77 4.20 -5.93
CA THR A 132 3.60 3.64 -6.60
C THR A 132 4.02 2.55 -7.57
N LEU A 133 3.18 1.57 -7.79
CA LEU A 133 3.43 0.50 -8.76
C LEU A 133 3.50 0.99 -10.21
N LYS A 134 3.09 2.24 -10.47
CA LYS A 134 3.20 2.87 -11.80
C LYS A 134 4.66 2.98 -12.29
N SER A 135 5.63 3.01 -11.40
CA SER A 135 7.05 3.07 -11.75
C SER A 135 7.67 1.70 -12.08
N CYS A 136 6.94 0.61 -11.84
CA CYS A 136 7.39 -0.73 -12.18
C CYS A 136 7.34 -0.97 -13.69
N THR A 137 8.22 -1.82 -14.20
CA THR A 137 8.21 -2.24 -15.61
C THR A 137 6.91 -2.97 -15.91
N ALA A 138 6.17 -2.48 -16.92
CA ALA A 138 4.95 -3.14 -17.35
C ALA A 138 5.28 -4.33 -18.24
N GLN A 139 4.68 -5.49 -17.95
CA GLN A 139 4.73 -6.68 -18.81
C GLN A 139 3.46 -6.74 -19.66
N GLU A 140 3.62 -6.89 -20.97
CA GLU A 140 2.49 -7.03 -21.88
C GLU A 140 1.98 -8.48 -21.84
N ILE A 141 0.68 -8.66 -21.57
CA ILE A 141 0.05 -9.98 -21.56
C ILE A 141 -0.04 -10.55 -22.99
N GLY A 142 -0.05 -9.68 -24.03
CA GLY A 142 -0.13 -10.11 -25.42
C GLY A 142 -1.50 -10.69 -25.80
N THR A 143 -1.54 -11.45 -26.91
CA THR A 143 -2.77 -12.11 -27.40
C THR A 143 -3.08 -13.42 -26.69
N ASP A 144 -2.07 -14.09 -26.14
CA ASP A 144 -2.19 -15.28 -25.32
C ASP A 144 -2.02 -14.89 -23.85
N ALA A 145 -3.14 -14.77 -23.15
CA ALA A 145 -3.16 -14.38 -21.75
C ALA A 145 -2.41 -15.37 -20.85
N TYR A 146 -2.47 -16.67 -21.14
CA TYR A 146 -1.76 -17.67 -20.34
C TYR A 146 -0.23 -17.52 -20.47
N ALA A 147 0.26 -17.40 -21.70
CA ALA A 147 1.68 -17.19 -21.94
C ALA A 147 2.19 -15.87 -21.32
N GLY A 148 1.37 -14.81 -21.36
CA GLY A 148 1.69 -13.53 -20.74
C GLY A 148 1.77 -13.60 -19.21
N LEU A 149 0.87 -14.33 -18.55
CA LEU A 149 0.92 -14.53 -17.11
C LEU A 149 2.12 -15.37 -16.68
N VAL A 150 2.45 -16.43 -17.43
CA VAL A 150 3.66 -17.25 -17.17
C VAL A 150 4.93 -16.42 -17.36
N ALA A 151 4.98 -15.53 -18.37
CA ALA A 151 6.11 -14.64 -18.58
C ALA A 151 6.28 -13.64 -17.43
N ALA A 152 5.18 -13.10 -16.89
CA ALA A 152 5.22 -12.22 -15.73
C ALA A 152 5.70 -12.92 -14.45
N ASP A 153 5.30 -14.17 -14.23
CA ASP A 153 5.80 -14.98 -13.12
C ASP A 153 7.30 -15.30 -13.27
N ALA A 154 7.73 -15.61 -14.48
CA ALA A 154 9.14 -15.86 -14.79
C ALA A 154 10.02 -14.61 -14.55
N ASP A 155 9.54 -13.42 -14.93
CA ASP A 155 10.24 -12.15 -14.70
C ASP A 155 10.40 -11.85 -13.19
N ILE A 156 9.36 -12.10 -12.40
CA ILE A 156 9.42 -11.98 -10.94
C ILE A 156 10.45 -12.97 -10.34
N ALA A 157 10.45 -14.21 -10.81
CA ALA A 157 11.37 -15.24 -10.35
C ALA A 157 12.84 -14.95 -10.74
N GLU A 158 13.08 -14.37 -11.92
CA GLU A 158 14.41 -13.95 -12.37
C GLU A 158 15.01 -12.86 -11.45
N HIS A 159 14.14 -12.02 -10.86
CA HIS A 159 14.51 -11.01 -9.88
C HIS A 159 14.46 -11.49 -8.42
N ASN A 160 14.50 -12.81 -8.18
CA ASN A 160 14.41 -13.44 -6.86
C ASN A 160 13.12 -13.13 -6.09
N GLY A 161 12.05 -12.77 -6.78
CA GLY A 161 10.72 -12.56 -6.21
C GLY A 161 9.90 -13.86 -6.19
N ILE A 162 8.86 -13.86 -5.39
CA ILE A 162 7.85 -14.93 -5.35
C ILE A 162 6.50 -14.31 -5.58
N LEU A 163 5.80 -14.78 -6.61
CA LEU A 163 4.43 -14.36 -6.87
C LEU A 163 3.51 -14.87 -5.76
N ASN A 164 2.83 -13.98 -5.06
CA ASN A 164 1.94 -14.30 -3.95
C ASN A 164 0.45 -14.08 -4.27
N GLY A 165 0.14 -13.43 -5.38
CA GLY A 165 -1.23 -13.20 -5.78
C GLY A 165 -1.39 -12.34 -7.02
N TRP A 166 -2.59 -12.35 -7.58
CA TRP A 166 -3.01 -11.56 -8.71
C TRP A 166 -4.13 -10.61 -8.31
N VAL A 167 -4.07 -9.38 -8.77
CA VAL A 167 -5.15 -8.41 -8.62
C VAL A 167 -5.72 -8.12 -10.00
N LEU A 168 -6.98 -8.49 -10.19
CA LEU A 168 -7.71 -8.33 -11.44
C LEU A 168 -8.87 -7.36 -11.22
N SER A 169 -9.19 -6.54 -12.23
CA SER A 169 -10.35 -5.62 -12.24
C SER A 169 -11.57 -6.29 -12.86
#